data_f0c705b0522fead76d1974f7b833c300
#
_entry.id   f0c705b0522fead76d1974f7b833c300
#
_cell.length_a   1.000
_cell.length_b   1.000
_cell.length_c   1.000
_cell.angle_alpha   90.00
_cell.angle_beta   90.00
_cell.angle_gamma   90.00
#
_symmetry.space_group_name_H-M   'P 1'
#
loop_
_entity.id
_entity.type
_entity.pdbx_description
1 polymer ?
#
loop_
_entity_poly.entity_id
_entity_poly.type
_entity_poly.pdbx_seq_one_letter_code
_entity_poly.pdbx_strand_id
1 'polypeptide(L)'
;DFRFATHDTILSLPEAKLGMLPAAGGTQSLPRLVSQGISLEFAFNGNRITAKEGFKKKLISKIVANEVLLDTAINYMKKVVACNAKSASMIKSLVADSMDVSLQQGIMREKILVEQSWRMRREKPL
;
A
#
# COMPACT_ATOMS: atom_id res chain seq x y z
N ASP A 1 2.20 0.27 2.82
CA ASP A 1 2.01 1.34 1.83
C ASP A 1 2.88 1.09 0.58
N PHE A 2 4.20 1.15 0.70
CA PHE A 2 5.12 0.91 -0.40
C PHE A 2 5.82 -0.44 -0.24
N ARG A 3 5.97 -1.18 -1.32
CA ARG A 3 6.57 -2.51 -1.34
C ARG A 3 7.72 -2.54 -2.35
N PHE A 4 8.95 -2.57 -1.82
CA PHE A 4 10.15 -2.72 -2.62
C PHE A 4 10.58 -4.18 -2.61
N ALA A 5 11.07 -4.66 -3.73
CA ALA A 5 11.52 -6.04 -3.89
C ALA A 5 12.80 -6.11 -4.71
N THR A 6 13.50 -7.21 -4.58
CA THR A 6 14.63 -7.56 -5.44
C THR A 6 14.16 -8.34 -6.67
N HIS A 7 15.02 -8.50 -7.66
CA HIS A 7 14.69 -9.21 -8.90
C HIS A 7 14.38 -10.70 -8.67
N ASP A 8 14.95 -11.30 -7.64
CA ASP A 8 14.81 -12.70 -7.25
C ASP A 8 13.64 -12.95 -6.28
N THR A 9 12.90 -11.89 -5.88
CA THR A 9 11.74 -12.03 -5.00
C THR A 9 10.66 -12.89 -5.65
N ILE A 10 10.16 -13.84 -4.86
CA ILE A 10 9.02 -14.69 -5.20
C ILE A 10 7.88 -14.42 -4.22
N LEU A 11 6.67 -14.28 -4.75
CA LEU A 11 5.44 -14.11 -3.98
C LEU A 11 4.54 -15.32 -4.17
N SER A 12 3.84 -15.76 -3.12
CA SER A 12 2.88 -16.86 -3.18
C SER A 12 1.88 -16.80 -2.05
N LEU A 13 0.68 -17.34 -2.27
CA LEU A 13 -0.32 -17.70 -1.26
C LEU A 13 -0.66 -19.19 -1.44
N PRO A 14 0.12 -20.11 -0.89
CA PRO A 14 -0.02 -21.55 -1.16
C PRO A 14 -1.10 -22.23 -0.31
N GLU A 15 -1.73 -21.53 0.62
CA GLU A 15 -2.57 -22.07 1.68
C GLU A 15 -3.72 -22.93 1.15
N ALA A 16 -4.37 -22.51 0.06
CA ALA A 16 -5.48 -23.27 -0.53
C ALA A 16 -5.06 -24.68 -1.01
N LYS A 17 -3.81 -24.84 -1.48
CA LYS A 17 -3.25 -26.16 -1.85
C LYS A 17 -3.04 -27.07 -0.65
N LEU A 18 -2.98 -26.50 0.54
CA LEU A 18 -2.81 -27.22 1.81
C LEU A 18 -4.14 -27.41 2.55
N GLY A 19 -5.28 -27.08 1.91
CA GLY A 19 -6.61 -27.14 2.53
C GLY A 19 -6.83 -26.07 3.62
N MET A 20 -6.06 -24.98 3.58
CA MET A 20 -6.12 -23.88 4.55
C MET A 20 -6.53 -22.57 3.87
N LEU A 21 -6.89 -21.58 4.70
CA LEU A 21 -7.13 -20.22 4.25
C LEU A 21 -5.89 -19.36 4.45
N PRO A 22 -5.63 -18.38 3.55
CA PRO A 22 -4.60 -17.38 3.80
C PRO A 22 -4.86 -16.63 5.11
N ALA A 23 -3.97 -16.82 6.07
CA ALA A 23 -4.00 -16.13 7.36
C ALA A 23 -3.39 -14.71 7.25
N ALA A 24 -3.15 -14.04 8.33
CA ALA A 24 -2.50 -12.72 8.39
C ALA A 24 -3.10 -11.64 7.44
N GLY A 25 -4.38 -11.74 7.14
CA GLY A 25 -5.09 -10.76 6.34
C GLY A 25 -4.95 -10.91 4.81
N GLY A 26 -4.41 -12.02 4.31
CA GLY A 26 -4.21 -12.22 2.88
C GLY A 26 -5.51 -12.08 2.07
N THR A 27 -6.64 -12.61 2.56
CA THR A 27 -7.95 -12.50 1.90
C THR A 27 -8.54 -11.08 1.95
N GLN A 28 -8.07 -10.22 2.84
CA GLN A 28 -8.58 -8.86 3.04
C GLN A 28 -7.66 -7.81 2.40
N SER A 29 -6.35 -7.95 2.58
CA SER A 29 -5.37 -6.98 2.08
C SER A 29 -5.17 -7.09 0.58
N LEU A 30 -5.15 -8.31 0.04
CA LEU A 30 -4.85 -8.52 -1.38
C LEU A 30 -5.89 -7.88 -2.32
N PRO A 31 -7.22 -8.08 -2.14
CA PRO A 31 -8.21 -7.46 -3.02
C PRO A 31 -8.30 -5.93 -2.88
N ARG A 32 -7.74 -5.36 -1.81
CA ARG A 32 -7.58 -3.90 -1.66
C ARG A 32 -6.36 -3.34 -2.38
N LEU A 33 -5.42 -4.20 -2.75
CA LEU A 33 -4.20 -3.82 -3.49
C LEU A 33 -4.33 -4.07 -4.99
N VAL A 34 -5.06 -5.12 -5.35
CA VAL A 34 -5.29 -5.54 -6.74
C VAL A 34 -6.78 -5.85 -6.95
N SER A 35 -7.19 -6.25 -8.16
CA SER A 35 -8.59 -6.64 -8.37
C SER A 35 -8.96 -7.93 -7.64
N GLN A 36 -10.26 -8.13 -7.38
CA GLN A 36 -10.78 -9.37 -6.79
C GLN A 36 -10.39 -10.59 -7.64
N GLY A 37 -10.48 -10.51 -8.97
CA GLY A 37 -10.13 -11.61 -9.86
C GLY A 37 -8.67 -12.02 -9.72
N ILE A 38 -7.75 -11.06 -9.68
CA ILE A 38 -6.31 -11.33 -9.45
C ILE A 38 -6.10 -11.95 -8.05
N SER A 39 -6.85 -11.49 -7.05
CA SER A 39 -6.74 -12.00 -5.67
C SER A 39 -7.20 -13.45 -5.58
N LEU A 40 -8.32 -13.79 -6.22
CA LEU A 40 -8.85 -15.15 -6.26
C LEU A 40 -7.91 -16.08 -7.05
N GLU A 41 -7.44 -15.64 -8.22
CA GLU A 41 -6.46 -16.39 -9.02
C GLU A 41 -5.21 -16.71 -8.18
N PHE A 42 -4.69 -15.71 -7.48
CA PHE A 42 -3.48 -15.85 -6.67
C PHE A 42 -3.69 -16.78 -5.47
N ALA A 43 -4.83 -16.64 -4.77
CA ALA A 43 -5.16 -17.46 -3.60
C ALA A 43 -5.51 -18.91 -3.97
N PHE A 44 -6.30 -19.14 -5.03
CA PHE A 44 -6.72 -20.49 -5.42
C PHE A 44 -5.60 -21.30 -6.08
N ASN A 45 -4.87 -20.66 -6.98
CA ASN A 45 -3.78 -21.35 -7.69
C ASN A 45 -2.57 -21.60 -6.77
N GLY A 46 -2.38 -20.78 -5.73
CA GLY A 46 -1.23 -20.88 -4.84
C GLY A 46 0.10 -20.88 -5.60
N ASN A 47 0.12 -20.29 -6.80
CA ASN A 47 1.30 -20.29 -7.65
C ASN A 47 2.32 -19.27 -7.14
N ARG A 48 3.58 -19.58 -7.39
CA ARG A 48 4.68 -18.66 -7.17
C ARG A 48 4.74 -17.68 -8.35
N ILE A 49 4.75 -16.38 -8.06
CA ILE A 49 4.97 -15.36 -9.07
C ILE A 49 6.27 -14.61 -8.79
N THR A 50 6.92 -14.17 -9.86
CA THR A 50 8.17 -13.40 -9.80
C THR A 50 7.93 -11.96 -9.38
N ALA A 51 8.99 -11.26 -8.95
CA ALA A 51 8.95 -9.82 -8.70
C ALA A 51 8.37 -9.03 -9.88
N LYS A 52 8.76 -9.40 -11.11
CA LYS A 52 8.28 -8.74 -12.34
C LYS A 52 6.77 -8.89 -12.54
N GLU A 53 6.22 -10.07 -12.28
CA GLU A 53 4.78 -10.32 -12.33
C GLU A 53 4.05 -9.58 -11.21
N GLY A 54 4.60 -9.60 -9.99
CA GLY A 54 4.09 -8.83 -8.86
C GLY A 54 4.07 -7.32 -9.14
N PHE A 55 5.08 -6.80 -9.82
CA PHE A 55 5.13 -5.40 -10.25
C PHE A 55 4.04 -5.08 -11.29
N LYS A 56 3.88 -5.95 -12.31
CA LYS A 56 2.81 -5.80 -13.31
C LYS A 56 1.41 -5.82 -12.69
N LYS A 57 1.21 -6.67 -11.68
CA LYS A 57 -0.05 -6.81 -10.92
C LYS A 57 -0.21 -5.73 -9.82
N LYS A 58 0.71 -4.75 -9.70
CA LYS A 58 0.70 -3.69 -8.68
C LYS A 58 0.88 -4.17 -7.23
N LEU A 59 1.30 -5.41 -7.02
CA LEU A 59 1.69 -5.92 -5.70
C LEU A 59 3.03 -5.36 -5.24
N ILE A 60 3.94 -5.05 -6.15
CA ILE A 60 5.25 -4.47 -5.88
C ILE A 60 5.27 -3.06 -6.46
N SER A 61 5.76 -2.10 -5.68
CA SER A 61 5.88 -0.69 -6.06
C SER A 61 7.16 -0.41 -6.85
N LYS A 62 8.23 -1.16 -6.56
CA LYS A 62 9.52 -0.99 -7.21
C LYS A 62 10.36 -2.26 -7.10
N ILE A 63 11.10 -2.56 -8.18
CA ILE A 63 12.09 -3.64 -8.19
C ILE A 63 13.47 -3.00 -8.32
N VAL A 64 14.42 -3.47 -7.51
CA VAL A 64 15.80 -2.96 -7.47
C VAL A 64 16.78 -4.12 -7.27
N ALA A 65 18.07 -3.86 -7.48
CA ALA A 65 19.11 -4.83 -7.16
C ALA A 65 19.21 -5.03 -5.64
N ASN A 66 19.66 -6.20 -5.21
CA ASN A 66 19.69 -6.60 -3.81
C ASN A 66 20.56 -5.64 -2.96
N GLU A 67 21.70 -5.25 -3.51
CA GLU A 67 22.71 -4.42 -2.84
C GLU A 67 22.18 -3.02 -2.50
N VAL A 68 21.20 -2.53 -3.24
CA VAL A 68 20.66 -1.18 -3.07
C VAL A 68 19.23 -1.15 -2.53
N LEU A 69 18.66 -2.30 -2.16
CA LEU A 69 17.25 -2.40 -1.71
C LEU A 69 16.99 -1.51 -0.50
N LEU A 70 17.79 -1.67 0.55
CA LEU A 70 17.62 -0.93 1.80
C LEU A 70 17.83 0.57 1.59
N ASP A 71 18.92 0.95 0.91
CA ASP A 71 19.23 2.36 0.64
C ASP A 71 18.16 3.01 -0.23
N THR A 72 17.65 2.30 -1.22
CA THR A 72 16.53 2.79 -2.06
C THR A 72 15.28 3.02 -1.22
N ALA A 73 14.92 2.09 -0.35
CA ALA A 73 13.76 2.21 0.52
C ALA A 73 13.92 3.38 1.50
N ILE A 74 15.08 3.50 2.15
CA ILE A 74 15.39 4.60 3.08
C ILE A 74 15.33 5.95 2.34
N ASN A 75 15.97 6.07 1.18
CA ASN A 75 15.98 7.32 0.41
C ASN A 75 14.59 7.70 -0.10
N TYR A 76 13.75 6.70 -0.43
CA TYR A 76 12.35 6.96 -0.75
C TYR A 76 11.59 7.49 0.46
N MET A 77 11.76 6.85 1.63
CA MET A 77 11.10 7.28 2.86
C MET A 77 11.57 8.65 3.35
N LYS A 78 12.84 9.02 3.16
CA LYS A 78 13.32 10.38 3.43
C LYS A 78 12.52 11.44 2.68
N LYS A 79 12.14 11.18 1.43
CA LYS A 79 11.29 12.09 0.64
C LYS A 79 9.87 12.17 1.21
N VAL A 80 9.31 11.05 1.70
CA VAL A 80 8.00 11.02 2.33
C VAL A 80 8.01 11.79 3.66
N VAL A 81 9.05 11.59 4.48
CA VAL A 81 9.21 12.25 5.78
C VAL A 81 9.53 13.75 5.63
N ALA A 82 10.13 14.17 4.49
CA ALA A 82 10.34 15.59 4.19
C ALA A 82 9.02 16.36 3.97
N CYS A 83 7.90 15.65 3.74
CA CYS A 83 6.58 16.25 3.78
C CYS A 83 6.22 16.64 5.22
N ASN A 84 5.32 17.61 5.38
CA ASN A 84 4.79 17.93 6.71
C ASN A 84 4.18 16.67 7.35
N ALA A 85 4.70 16.26 8.51
CA ALA A 85 4.33 14.99 9.16
C ALA A 85 2.81 14.90 9.43
N LYS A 86 2.17 16.01 9.80
CA LYS A 86 0.73 16.06 10.07
C LYS A 86 -0.08 15.90 8.79
N SER A 87 0.32 16.56 7.69
CA SER A 87 -0.29 16.38 6.38
C SER A 87 -0.13 14.95 5.87
N ALA A 88 1.05 14.36 6.01
CA ALA A 88 1.31 12.98 5.64
C ALA A 88 0.42 11.99 6.41
N SER A 89 0.25 12.20 7.72
CA SER A 89 -0.64 11.40 8.57
C SER A 89 -2.11 11.52 8.14
N MET A 90 -2.59 12.74 7.86
CA MET A 90 -3.96 12.98 7.38
C MET A 90 -4.21 12.31 6.03
N ILE A 91 -3.29 12.44 5.07
CA ILE A 91 -3.37 11.81 3.75
C ILE A 91 -3.44 10.28 3.91
N LYS A 92 -2.55 9.71 4.73
CA LYS A 92 -2.53 8.26 4.96
C LYS A 92 -3.84 7.76 5.56
N SER A 93 -4.40 8.46 6.55
CA SER A 93 -5.70 8.12 7.14
C SER A 93 -6.82 8.17 6.11
N LEU A 94 -6.94 9.26 5.34
CA LEU A 94 -7.97 9.41 4.31
C LEU A 94 -7.89 8.31 3.25
N VAL A 95 -6.68 7.99 2.78
CA VAL A 95 -6.48 6.93 1.79
C VAL A 95 -6.81 5.56 2.37
N ALA A 96 -6.41 5.26 3.61
CA ALA A 96 -6.75 4.00 4.28
C ALA A 96 -8.27 3.83 4.44
N ASP A 97 -8.95 4.88 4.90
CA ASP A 97 -10.40 4.85 5.13
C ASP A 97 -11.22 4.82 3.83
N SER A 98 -10.63 5.19 2.68
CA SER A 98 -11.34 5.33 1.40
C SER A 98 -12.03 4.04 0.92
N MET A 99 -11.56 2.89 1.38
CA MET A 99 -12.13 1.57 1.04
C MET A 99 -13.24 1.11 2.00
N ASP A 100 -13.43 1.82 3.13
CA ASP A 100 -14.32 1.42 4.21
C ASP A 100 -15.55 2.35 4.35
N VAL A 101 -15.55 3.47 3.62
CA VAL A 101 -16.64 4.45 3.64
C VAL A 101 -17.17 4.74 2.24
N SER A 102 -18.39 5.28 2.13
CA SER A 102 -18.90 5.74 0.84
C SER A 102 -18.07 6.93 0.32
N LEU A 103 -18.02 7.09 -1.01
CA LEU A 103 -17.33 8.23 -1.64
C LEU A 103 -17.77 9.58 -1.06
N GLN A 104 -19.08 9.74 -0.82
CA GLN A 104 -19.62 10.98 -0.26
C GLN A 104 -19.11 11.23 1.17
N GLN A 105 -19.09 10.20 2.02
CA GLN A 105 -18.53 10.30 3.37
C GLN A 105 -17.02 10.58 3.34
N GLY A 106 -16.28 9.93 2.44
CA GLY A 106 -14.86 10.18 2.23
C GLY A 106 -14.58 11.63 1.86
N ILE A 107 -15.32 12.19 0.91
CA ILE A 107 -15.20 13.61 0.48
C ILE A 107 -15.54 14.57 1.63
N MET A 108 -16.54 14.27 2.44
CA MET A 108 -16.86 15.09 3.63
C MET A 108 -15.70 15.08 4.65
N ARG A 109 -15.14 13.91 4.95
CA ARG A 109 -13.97 13.81 5.86
C ARG A 109 -12.77 14.55 5.31
N GLU A 110 -12.50 14.44 4.01
CA GLU A 110 -11.42 15.18 3.34
C GLU A 110 -11.59 16.70 3.53
N LYS A 111 -12.78 17.25 3.27
CA LYS A 111 -13.07 18.68 3.47
C LYS A 111 -12.76 19.14 4.89
N ILE A 112 -13.21 18.39 5.91
CA ILE A 112 -12.96 18.71 7.32
C ILE A 112 -11.44 18.76 7.60
N LEU A 113 -10.70 17.75 7.14
CA LEU A 113 -9.26 17.69 7.37
C LEU A 113 -8.49 18.77 6.60
N VAL A 114 -8.95 19.14 5.39
CA VAL A 114 -8.39 20.26 4.63
C VAL A 114 -8.54 21.57 5.41
N GLU A 115 -9.73 21.87 5.94
CA GLU A 115 -9.95 23.08 6.76
C GLU A 115 -9.06 23.10 8.01
N GLN A 116 -8.95 21.96 8.71
CA GLN A 116 -8.05 21.82 9.86
C GLN A 116 -6.59 22.06 9.46
N SER A 117 -6.14 21.53 8.32
CA SER A 117 -4.78 21.70 7.83
C SER A 117 -4.45 23.17 7.54
N TRP A 118 -5.40 23.93 6.99
CA TRP A 118 -5.23 25.36 6.72
C TRP A 118 -5.18 26.21 7.99
N ARG A 119 -5.99 25.90 9.00
CA ARG A 119 -5.93 26.58 10.32
C ARG A 119 -4.55 26.41 10.95
N MET A 120 -4.05 25.16 10.97
CA MET A 120 -2.72 24.87 11.53
C MET A 120 -1.56 25.54 10.79
N ARG A 121 -1.69 25.76 9.47
CA ARG A 121 -0.69 26.47 8.68
C ARG A 121 -0.66 27.96 9.00
N ARG A 122 -1.79 28.56 9.35
CA ARG A 122 -1.87 29.97 9.75
C ARG A 122 -1.28 30.23 11.13
N GLU A 123 -1.36 29.25 12.04
CA GLU A 123 -0.84 29.34 13.40
C GLU A 123 0.69 29.16 13.51
N LYS A 124 1.32 28.63 12.45
CA LYS A 124 2.80 28.54 12.33
C LYS A 124 3.20 29.15 10.99
N PRO A 125 3.43 30.47 10.91
CA PRO A 125 4.09 31.05 9.74
C PRO A 125 5.46 30.40 9.56
N LEU A 126 5.84 30.22 8.29
CA LEU A 126 7.14 29.65 7.85
C LEU A 126 8.30 30.39 8.49
#